data_228b38ae102eac94e14ed4d0538cce4f
#
_entry.id   228b38ae102eac94e14ed4d0538cce4f
#
_cell.length_a   1.000
_cell.length_b   1.000
_cell.length_c   1.000
_cell.angle_alpha   90.00
_cell.angle_beta   90.00
_cell.angle_gamma   90.00
#
_symmetry.space_group_name_H-M   'P 1'
#
loop_
_entity.id
_entity.type
_entity.pdbx_description
1 polymer ?
#
loop_
_entity_poly.entity_id
_entity_poly.type
_entity_poly.pdbx_seq_one_letter_code
_entity_poly.pdbx_strand_id
1 'polypeptide(L)'
;MFIQTRSGLLTGTALLIVLTLAAGCGGSDEKKEENDGASASLGGTLNAVQEMAKQAEEAQKNGPVATIDFRKLKDLLPADADGLPRKSATGEKNGMGGFNFSTATGKYENSDNTENIELAIVDAGGSGAMMGMAAWSMVDMDKETESGYEKTTKINDNKAYEKYDNTNKSGEIAVLVKNRYIVTIKGNGVDMTKIKAVLDDVDLDKLSDMK
;
A
#
# COMPACT_ATOMS: atom_id res chain seq x y z
N MET A 1 52.95 25.09 -28.47
CA MET A 1 53.49 25.03 -27.12
C MET A 1 52.93 23.78 -26.46
N PHE A 2 53.82 22.84 -26.22
CA PHE A 2 53.60 21.48 -25.71
C PHE A 2 53.04 21.49 -24.29
N ILE A 3 52.32 20.46 -23.90
CA ILE A 3 52.41 19.70 -22.65
C ILE A 3 51.24 18.70 -22.62
N GLN A 4 51.47 17.51 -22.92
CA GLN A 4 51.74 16.26 -22.17
C GLN A 4 50.55 15.68 -21.39
N THR A 5 50.18 14.52 -21.91
CA THR A 5 49.43 13.39 -21.35
C THR A 5 49.89 12.97 -19.94
N ARG A 6 48.94 12.60 -19.07
CA ARG A 6 49.17 11.57 -18.05
C ARG A 6 47.93 10.65 -17.91
N SER A 7 48.12 9.45 -18.38
CA SER A 7 47.35 8.27 -18.08
C SER A 7 47.56 7.87 -16.62
N GLY A 8 46.46 7.71 -15.88
CA GLY A 8 46.44 7.14 -14.53
C GLY A 8 45.54 5.89 -14.52
N LEU A 9 46.19 4.76 -14.61
CA LEU A 9 45.62 3.41 -14.45
C LEU A 9 45.36 3.19 -12.97
N LEU A 10 44.10 3.02 -12.57
CA LEU A 10 43.75 2.60 -11.20
C LEU A 10 42.99 1.27 -11.28
N THR A 11 43.72 0.26 -10.86
CA THR A 11 43.37 -1.13 -10.63
C THR A 11 42.19 -1.27 -9.71
N GLY A 12 41.15 -1.98 -10.19
CA GLY A 12 40.00 -2.38 -9.42
C GLY A 12 40.34 -3.50 -8.42
N THR A 13 40.01 -3.29 -7.18
CA THR A 13 40.03 -4.33 -6.13
C THR A 13 38.64 -4.87 -5.98
N ALA A 14 38.39 -6.07 -6.48
CA ALA A 14 37.17 -6.82 -6.25
C ALA A 14 37.18 -7.33 -4.81
N LEU A 15 36.22 -6.85 -4.00
CA LEU A 15 35.99 -7.33 -2.66
C LEU A 15 35.05 -8.56 -2.71
N LEU A 16 35.65 -9.75 -2.64
CA LEU A 16 34.94 -11.01 -2.49
C LEU A 16 34.52 -11.16 -1.03
N ILE A 17 33.23 -11.05 -0.72
CA ILE A 17 32.67 -11.39 0.60
C ILE A 17 32.38 -12.90 0.58
N VAL A 18 33.26 -13.65 1.25
CA VAL A 18 33.06 -15.07 1.54
C VAL A 18 32.18 -15.19 2.80
N LEU A 19 30.98 -15.69 2.63
CA LEU A 19 30.08 -16.03 3.73
C LEU A 19 30.47 -17.43 4.27
N THR A 20 31.21 -17.49 5.36
CA THR A 20 31.52 -18.74 6.08
C THR A 20 30.38 -19.14 6.99
N LEU A 21 29.65 -20.20 6.64
CA LEU A 21 28.76 -20.93 7.54
C LEU A 21 29.60 -21.71 8.56
N ALA A 22 29.60 -21.28 9.81
CA ALA A 22 30.14 -22.06 10.92
C ALA A 22 29.02 -22.91 11.50
N ALA A 23 29.07 -24.22 11.23
CA ALA A 23 28.34 -25.22 11.99
C ALA A 23 29.06 -25.43 13.32
N GLY A 24 28.48 -24.98 14.43
CA GLY A 24 28.93 -25.20 15.79
C GLY A 24 27.94 -26.09 16.53
N CYS A 25 28.30 -27.38 16.70
CA CYS A 25 27.65 -28.29 17.60
C CYS A 25 28.32 -28.17 18.98
N GLY A 26 27.58 -27.98 20.06
CA GLY A 26 28.12 -28.01 21.43
C GLY A 26 27.02 -27.68 22.44
N GLY A 27 26.51 -28.69 23.14
CA GLY A 27 25.46 -28.58 24.13
C GLY A 27 25.97 -28.09 25.49
N SER A 28 25.06 -27.57 26.28
CA SER A 28 24.71 -27.85 27.69
C SER A 28 23.72 -26.81 28.22
N ASP A 29 22.67 -27.34 28.75
CA ASP A 29 21.72 -26.89 29.81
C ASP A 29 21.72 -25.42 30.27
N GLU A 30 20.57 -24.73 30.15
CA GLU A 30 19.69 -24.26 31.23
C GLU A 30 18.66 -23.21 30.79
N LYS A 31 17.43 -23.44 31.31
CA LYS A 31 16.27 -22.54 31.49
C LYS A 31 15.40 -22.19 30.26
N LYS A 32 14.30 -22.94 30.24
CA LYS A 32 13.03 -22.55 29.64
C LYS A 32 12.57 -21.18 30.18
N GLU A 33 12.49 -20.21 29.32
CA GLU A 33 11.46 -19.18 29.38
C GLU A 33 10.59 -19.32 28.13
N GLU A 34 9.34 -19.65 28.36
CA GLU A 34 8.31 -19.77 27.33
C GLU A 34 8.09 -18.39 26.71
N ASN A 35 8.46 -18.27 25.44
CA ASN A 35 8.07 -17.12 24.62
C ASN A 35 7.15 -17.65 23.50
N ASP A 36 5.90 -17.82 23.86
CA ASP A 36 4.81 -18.31 22.98
C ASP A 36 4.30 -17.26 21.97
N GLY A 37 5.15 -16.39 21.44
CA GLY A 37 4.75 -15.36 20.50
C GLY A 37 5.35 -15.40 19.09
N ALA A 38 6.40 -16.20 18.87
CA ALA A 38 7.19 -16.07 17.63
C ALA A 38 6.90 -17.12 16.54
N SER A 39 6.19 -18.20 16.85
CA SER A 39 6.02 -19.33 15.91
C SER A 39 4.88 -19.15 14.90
N ALA A 40 3.86 -18.36 15.20
CA ALA A 40 2.73 -18.11 14.28
C ALA A 40 3.06 -17.07 13.18
N SER A 41 4.05 -16.21 13.40
CA SER A 41 4.46 -15.14 12.48
C SER A 41 5.30 -15.62 11.30
N LEU A 42 6.10 -16.69 11.47
CA LEU A 42 7.04 -17.16 10.42
C LEU A 42 6.36 -17.91 9.29
N GLY A 43 5.29 -18.64 9.55
CA GLY A 43 4.53 -19.36 8.51
C GLY A 43 3.75 -18.42 7.60
N GLY A 44 3.17 -17.36 8.14
CA GLY A 44 2.46 -16.33 7.38
C GLY A 44 3.37 -15.52 6.47
N THR A 45 4.57 -15.17 6.95
CA THR A 45 5.57 -14.43 6.17
C THR A 45 6.15 -15.24 5.00
N LEU A 46 6.37 -16.54 5.18
CA LEU A 46 6.88 -17.40 4.10
C LEU A 46 5.86 -17.59 2.98
N ASN A 47 4.59 -17.79 3.30
CA ASN A 47 3.52 -17.88 2.31
C ASN A 47 3.33 -16.56 1.56
N ALA A 48 3.39 -15.43 2.27
CA ALA A 48 3.33 -14.11 1.67
C ALA A 48 4.47 -13.88 0.67
N VAL A 49 5.70 -14.24 1.03
CA VAL A 49 6.88 -14.12 0.14
C VAL A 49 6.77 -15.04 -1.08
N GLN A 50 6.22 -16.25 -0.94
CA GLN A 50 6.00 -17.16 -2.07
C GLN A 50 4.91 -16.65 -3.03
N GLU A 51 3.82 -16.12 -2.50
CA GLU A 51 2.78 -15.46 -3.30
C GLU A 51 3.36 -14.24 -4.04
N MET A 52 4.20 -13.49 -3.37
CA MET A 52 4.95 -12.38 -3.95
C MET A 52 5.80 -12.82 -5.14
N ALA A 53 6.59 -13.85 -4.98
CA ALA A 53 7.45 -14.35 -6.04
C ALA A 53 6.64 -14.83 -7.26
N LYS A 54 5.53 -15.55 -7.03
CA LYS A 54 4.64 -16.01 -8.11
C LYS A 54 4.01 -14.85 -8.89
N GLN A 55 3.50 -13.84 -8.17
CA GLN A 55 2.90 -12.67 -8.83
C GLN A 55 3.93 -11.85 -9.59
N ALA A 56 5.16 -11.73 -9.08
CA ALA A 56 6.25 -11.08 -9.80
C ALA A 56 6.65 -11.84 -11.09
N GLU A 57 6.66 -13.19 -11.07
CA GLU A 57 6.89 -13.99 -12.25
C GLU A 57 5.74 -13.87 -13.27
N GLU A 58 4.49 -13.86 -12.83
CA GLU A 58 3.32 -13.66 -13.70
C GLU A 58 3.32 -12.25 -14.32
N ALA A 59 3.68 -11.23 -13.57
CA ALA A 59 3.82 -9.87 -14.09
C ALA A 59 4.92 -9.75 -15.16
N GLN A 60 6.03 -10.49 -15.01
CA GLN A 60 7.08 -10.54 -16.01
C GLN A 60 6.66 -11.31 -17.28
N LYS A 61 5.86 -12.37 -17.15
CA LYS A 61 5.38 -13.16 -18.30
C LYS A 61 4.29 -12.45 -19.11
N ASN A 62 3.43 -11.71 -18.42
CA ASN A 62 2.26 -11.07 -19.04
C ASN A 62 2.52 -9.63 -19.51
N GLY A 63 3.69 -9.06 -19.18
CA GLY A 63 4.02 -7.67 -19.46
C GLY A 63 3.17 -6.68 -18.61
N PRO A 64 3.46 -5.37 -18.70
CA PRO A 64 2.73 -4.37 -17.94
C PRO A 64 1.28 -4.26 -18.43
N VAL A 65 0.33 -4.50 -17.54
CA VAL A 65 -1.09 -4.28 -17.83
C VAL A 65 -1.35 -2.77 -17.96
N ALA A 66 -2.05 -2.38 -19.02
CA ALA A 66 -2.42 -0.98 -19.23
C ALA A 66 -3.37 -0.52 -18.11
N THR A 67 -3.02 0.59 -17.47
CA THR A 67 -3.89 1.23 -16.47
C THR A 67 -4.99 2.05 -17.12
N ILE A 68 -6.11 2.21 -16.43
CA ILE A 68 -7.21 3.11 -16.80
C ILE A 68 -6.69 4.55 -16.90
N ASP A 69 -7.22 5.33 -17.82
CA ASP A 69 -6.96 6.78 -17.85
C ASP A 69 -7.44 7.41 -16.53
N PHE A 70 -6.56 8.16 -15.88
CA PHE A 70 -6.88 8.81 -14.59
C PHE A 70 -8.09 9.75 -14.67
N ARG A 71 -8.44 10.25 -15.88
CA ARG A 71 -9.63 11.09 -16.06
C ARG A 71 -10.90 10.30 -15.79
N LYS A 72 -10.93 9.02 -16.21
CA LYS A 72 -12.04 8.12 -15.90
C LYS A 72 -12.11 7.78 -14.40
N LEU A 73 -10.95 7.64 -13.73
CA LEU A 73 -10.92 7.47 -12.28
C LEU A 73 -11.41 8.73 -11.55
N LYS A 74 -11.08 9.92 -12.07
CA LYS A 74 -11.58 11.19 -11.50
C LYS A 74 -13.11 11.32 -11.58
N ASP A 75 -13.74 10.71 -12.57
CA ASP A 75 -15.21 10.72 -12.70
C ASP A 75 -15.92 9.92 -11.60
N LEU A 76 -15.16 9.09 -10.85
CA LEU A 76 -15.67 8.36 -9.69
C LEU A 76 -15.51 9.15 -8.36
N LEU A 77 -14.81 10.28 -8.38
CA LEU A 77 -14.66 11.11 -7.19
C LEU A 77 -15.97 11.88 -6.93
N PRO A 78 -16.64 11.72 -5.78
CA PRO A 78 -17.86 12.45 -5.47
C PRO A 78 -17.63 13.96 -5.47
N ALA A 79 -18.68 14.75 -5.74
CA ALA A 79 -18.61 16.20 -5.71
C ALA A 79 -18.54 16.76 -4.27
N ASP A 80 -18.98 15.96 -3.31
CA ASP A 80 -19.06 16.25 -1.88
C ASP A 80 -18.67 14.99 -1.10
N ALA A 81 -18.09 15.12 0.06
CA ALA A 81 -17.71 14.03 0.94
C ALA A 81 -18.44 14.19 2.29
N ASP A 82 -19.69 13.72 2.35
CA ASP A 82 -20.56 13.78 3.53
C ASP A 82 -20.60 15.20 4.15
N GLY A 83 -20.96 16.19 3.30
CA GLY A 83 -21.08 17.60 3.66
C GLY A 83 -19.79 18.42 3.53
N LEU A 84 -18.68 17.80 3.14
CA LEU A 84 -17.43 18.50 2.84
C LEU A 84 -17.32 18.75 1.32
N PRO A 85 -17.39 20.01 0.83
CA PRO A 85 -17.29 20.30 -0.58
C PRO A 85 -15.89 19.95 -1.12
N ARG A 86 -15.85 19.41 -2.34
CA ARG A 86 -14.58 19.12 -3.00
C ARG A 86 -13.83 20.40 -3.37
N LYS A 87 -12.63 20.57 -2.84
CA LYS A 87 -11.73 21.69 -3.12
C LYS A 87 -10.85 21.44 -4.35
N SER A 88 -10.43 20.19 -4.55
CA SER A 88 -9.64 19.85 -5.73
C SER A 88 -9.89 18.41 -6.19
N ALA A 89 -9.69 18.16 -7.47
CA ALA A 89 -9.64 16.82 -8.06
C ALA A 89 -8.46 16.77 -9.04
N THR A 90 -7.44 16.03 -8.68
CA THR A 90 -6.23 15.84 -9.48
C THR A 90 -6.15 14.41 -10.01
N GLY A 91 -5.30 14.18 -10.98
CA GLY A 91 -5.02 12.82 -11.46
C GLY A 91 -3.74 12.81 -12.25
N GLU A 92 -3.07 11.67 -12.20
CA GLU A 92 -1.80 11.46 -12.85
C GLU A 92 -1.63 10.00 -13.31
N LYS A 93 -0.75 9.79 -14.26
CA LYS A 93 -0.28 8.48 -14.68
C LYS A 93 1.24 8.45 -14.59
N ASN A 94 1.75 7.52 -13.82
CA ASN A 94 3.18 7.33 -13.60
C ASN A 94 3.59 5.92 -13.97
N GLY A 95 4.85 5.76 -14.42
CA GLY A 95 5.47 4.46 -14.66
C GLY A 95 6.83 4.40 -13.96
N MET A 96 7.10 3.30 -13.27
CA MET A 96 8.36 3.06 -12.62
C MET A 96 8.68 1.57 -12.61
N GLY A 97 9.90 1.20 -13.03
CA GLY A 97 10.37 -0.19 -12.96
C GLY A 97 9.54 -1.19 -13.78
N GLY A 98 8.90 -0.78 -14.88
CA GLY A 98 8.02 -1.61 -15.69
C GLY A 98 6.57 -1.69 -15.20
N PHE A 99 6.24 -0.99 -14.12
CA PHE A 99 4.87 -0.88 -13.60
C PHE A 99 4.25 0.47 -13.99
N ASN A 100 2.97 0.46 -14.29
CA ASN A 100 2.20 1.66 -14.56
C ASN A 100 1.17 1.88 -13.44
N PHE A 101 1.02 3.13 -13.03
CA PHE A 101 0.03 3.54 -12.03
C PHE A 101 -0.80 4.67 -12.61
N SER A 102 -2.09 4.62 -12.40
CA SER A 102 -3.00 5.70 -12.69
C SER A 102 -3.72 6.08 -11.41
N THR A 103 -3.66 7.35 -11.02
CA THR A 103 -4.20 7.83 -9.75
C THR A 103 -5.16 8.98 -9.97
N ALA A 104 -6.27 8.99 -9.25
CA ALA A 104 -7.14 10.13 -9.10
C ALA A 104 -7.29 10.47 -7.60
N THR A 105 -7.17 11.75 -7.25
CA THR A 105 -7.24 12.21 -5.85
C THR A 105 -8.20 13.38 -5.75
N GLY A 106 -9.18 13.26 -4.85
CA GLY A 106 -10.09 14.31 -4.42
C GLY A 106 -9.74 14.81 -3.02
N LYS A 107 -9.74 16.12 -2.81
CA LYS A 107 -9.60 16.75 -1.50
C LYS A 107 -10.88 17.50 -1.15
N TYR A 108 -11.36 17.27 0.05
CA TYR A 108 -12.62 17.79 0.58
C TYR A 108 -12.35 18.44 1.93
N GLU A 109 -12.84 19.64 2.12
CA GLU A 109 -12.57 20.42 3.33
C GLU A 109 -13.77 21.32 3.66
N ASN A 110 -14.03 21.51 4.95
CA ASN A 110 -14.96 22.55 5.41
C ASN A 110 -14.35 23.95 5.25
N SER A 111 -15.12 24.99 5.59
CA SER A 111 -14.71 26.39 5.36
C SER A 111 -13.58 26.87 6.29
N ASP A 112 -13.46 26.28 7.47
CA ASP A 112 -12.48 26.65 8.50
C ASP A 112 -11.29 25.67 8.55
N ASN A 113 -11.23 24.69 7.63
CA ASN A 113 -10.18 23.69 7.48
C ASN A 113 -9.93 22.81 8.73
N THR A 114 -10.93 22.70 9.60
CA THR A 114 -10.87 21.83 10.78
C THR A 114 -11.20 20.38 10.48
N GLU A 115 -11.96 20.14 9.40
CA GLU A 115 -12.28 18.83 8.87
C GLU A 115 -11.78 18.71 7.43
N ASN A 116 -11.07 17.65 7.14
CA ASN A 116 -10.63 17.35 5.79
C ASN A 116 -10.67 15.85 5.50
N ILE A 117 -10.96 15.54 4.24
CA ILE A 117 -10.92 14.17 3.70
C ILE A 117 -10.12 14.19 2.41
N GLU A 118 -9.25 13.21 2.25
CA GLU A 118 -8.59 12.88 0.99
C GLU A 118 -9.04 11.50 0.52
N LEU A 119 -9.62 11.45 -0.68
CA LEU A 119 -9.99 10.22 -1.36
C LEU A 119 -9.05 9.99 -2.53
N ALA A 120 -8.36 8.86 -2.55
CA ALA A 120 -7.50 8.43 -3.65
C ALA A 120 -8.00 7.12 -4.25
N ILE A 121 -8.07 7.06 -5.58
CA ILE A 121 -8.34 5.85 -6.36
C ILE A 121 -7.11 5.56 -7.21
N VAL A 122 -6.50 4.40 -7.01
CA VAL A 122 -5.28 3.98 -7.70
C VAL A 122 -5.56 2.72 -8.51
N ASP A 123 -5.27 2.75 -9.82
CA ASP A 123 -5.14 1.57 -10.66
C ASP A 123 -3.67 1.21 -10.80
N ALA A 124 -3.28 0.08 -10.27
CA ALA A 124 -1.92 -0.45 -10.33
C ALA A 124 -1.71 -1.47 -11.46
N GLY A 125 -2.65 -1.58 -12.41
CA GLY A 125 -2.53 -2.48 -13.55
C GLY A 125 -2.61 -3.97 -13.22
N GLY A 126 -3.06 -4.33 -12.02
CA GLY A 126 -3.26 -5.74 -11.63
C GLY A 126 -2.00 -6.58 -11.46
N SER A 127 -0.82 -5.98 -11.33
CA SER A 127 0.45 -6.68 -11.22
C SER A 127 1.17 -6.38 -9.90
N GLY A 128 2.34 -6.97 -9.68
CA GLY A 128 3.12 -6.93 -8.45
C GLY A 128 3.34 -5.55 -7.78
N ALA A 129 3.03 -4.45 -8.49
CA ALA A 129 2.97 -3.12 -7.91
C ALA A 129 1.94 -2.99 -6.77
N MET A 130 0.85 -3.76 -6.83
CA MET A 130 -0.16 -3.86 -5.78
C MET A 130 0.44 -4.30 -4.44
N MET A 131 1.48 -5.10 -4.48
CA MET A 131 2.03 -5.75 -3.30
C MET A 131 2.66 -4.77 -2.32
N GLY A 132 3.37 -3.76 -2.82
CA GLY A 132 3.91 -2.70 -1.97
C GLY A 132 2.81 -1.79 -1.40
N MET A 133 1.73 -1.57 -2.16
CA MET A 133 0.65 -0.66 -1.79
C MET A 133 -0.45 -1.33 -0.95
N ALA A 134 -0.67 -2.63 -1.13
CA ALA A 134 -1.72 -3.39 -0.46
C ALA A 134 -1.17 -4.54 0.40
N ALA A 135 0.06 -4.42 0.92
CA ALA A 135 0.68 -5.42 1.78
C ALA A 135 -0.19 -5.79 3.00
N TRP A 136 -0.95 -4.83 3.52
CA TRP A 136 -1.94 -5.05 4.57
C TRP A 136 -3.02 -6.08 4.21
N SER A 137 -3.33 -6.24 2.92
CA SER A 137 -4.35 -7.21 2.48
C SER A 137 -3.92 -8.67 2.63
N MET A 138 -2.64 -8.92 2.91
CA MET A 138 -2.06 -10.25 3.10
C MET A 138 -1.93 -10.64 4.58
N VAL A 139 -2.30 -9.74 5.49
CA VAL A 139 -2.16 -9.90 6.93
C VAL A 139 -3.54 -9.84 7.58
N ASP A 140 -3.84 -10.74 8.50
CA ASP A 140 -4.99 -10.59 9.40
C ASP A 140 -4.51 -9.83 10.63
N MET A 141 -5.10 -8.66 10.87
CA MET A 141 -4.74 -7.78 11.96
C MET A 141 -6.02 -7.32 12.69
N ASP A 142 -5.99 -7.37 14.01
CA ASP A 142 -7.00 -6.77 14.87
C ASP A 142 -6.29 -6.26 16.12
N LYS A 143 -6.10 -4.94 16.19
CA LYS A 143 -5.38 -4.28 17.27
C LYS A 143 -6.22 -3.15 17.81
N GLU A 144 -6.39 -3.13 19.12
CA GLU A 144 -7.02 -2.07 19.86
C GLU A 144 -6.02 -1.40 20.80
N THR A 145 -6.14 -0.10 21.00
CA THR A 145 -5.37 0.72 21.92
C THR A 145 -6.31 1.64 22.70
N GLU A 146 -5.83 2.29 23.75
CA GLU A 146 -6.61 3.28 24.51
C GLU A 146 -7.10 4.45 23.62
N SER A 147 -6.34 4.78 22.59
CA SER A 147 -6.64 5.90 21.69
C SER A 147 -7.30 5.52 20.37
N GLY A 148 -7.46 4.22 20.04
CA GLY A 148 -8.03 3.84 18.75
C GLY A 148 -7.83 2.38 18.39
N TYR A 149 -7.93 2.08 17.09
CA TYR A 149 -7.79 0.72 16.58
C TYR A 149 -7.14 0.68 15.19
N GLU A 150 -6.67 -0.51 14.83
CA GLU A 150 -6.12 -0.84 13.51
C GLU A 150 -6.49 -2.29 13.19
N LYS A 151 -7.16 -2.53 12.06
CA LYS A 151 -7.61 -3.87 11.69
C LYS A 151 -7.69 -4.08 10.19
N THR A 152 -7.59 -5.33 9.79
CA THR A 152 -8.02 -5.81 8.48
C THR A 152 -9.43 -6.36 8.56
N THR A 153 -10.22 -6.14 7.52
CA THR A 153 -11.63 -6.54 7.45
C THR A 153 -12.06 -6.76 6.00
N LYS A 154 -13.36 -6.87 5.77
CA LYS A 154 -13.98 -6.89 4.44
C LYS A 154 -15.07 -5.83 4.36
N ILE A 155 -15.13 -5.14 3.22
CA ILE A 155 -16.17 -4.18 2.85
C ILE A 155 -16.66 -4.57 1.46
N ASN A 156 -17.97 -4.86 1.32
CA ASN A 156 -18.56 -5.34 0.05
C ASN A 156 -17.74 -6.49 -0.58
N ASP A 157 -17.41 -7.50 0.24
CA ASP A 157 -16.57 -8.66 -0.12
C ASP A 157 -15.11 -8.35 -0.53
N ASN A 158 -14.72 -7.11 -0.58
CA ASN A 158 -13.35 -6.70 -0.85
C ASN A 158 -12.53 -6.67 0.46
N LYS A 159 -11.27 -7.08 0.39
CA LYS A 159 -10.35 -6.91 1.52
C LYS A 159 -10.19 -5.42 1.83
N ALA A 160 -10.24 -5.08 3.11
CA ALA A 160 -10.16 -3.72 3.58
C ALA A 160 -9.25 -3.60 4.81
N TYR A 161 -8.68 -2.43 4.97
CA TYR A 161 -7.91 -2.01 6.12
C TYR A 161 -8.58 -0.78 6.73
N GLU A 162 -8.72 -0.78 8.04
CA GLU A 162 -9.24 0.35 8.82
C GLU A 162 -8.28 0.70 9.95
N LYS A 163 -8.03 1.99 10.10
CA LYS A 163 -7.31 2.56 11.24
C LYS A 163 -7.99 3.84 11.70
N TYR A 164 -8.12 4.01 13.01
CA TYR A 164 -8.70 5.22 13.58
C TYR A 164 -8.05 5.59 14.91
N ASP A 165 -7.82 6.89 15.09
CA ASP A 165 -7.33 7.52 16.32
C ASP A 165 -8.44 8.44 16.88
N ASN A 166 -9.01 8.05 18.02
CA ASN A 166 -10.09 8.78 18.69
C ASN A 166 -9.62 10.12 19.26
N THR A 167 -8.33 10.22 19.64
CA THR A 167 -7.76 11.43 20.25
C THR A 167 -7.63 12.55 19.22
N ASN A 168 -7.11 12.19 18.05
CA ASN A 168 -6.85 13.12 16.96
C ASN A 168 -8.01 13.22 15.97
N LYS A 169 -9.06 12.40 16.12
CA LYS A 169 -10.17 12.25 15.16
C LYS A 169 -9.63 12.08 13.75
N SER A 170 -8.69 11.17 13.59
CA SER A 170 -8.06 10.87 12.31
C SER A 170 -8.15 9.40 11.99
N GLY A 171 -8.43 9.09 10.72
CA GLY A 171 -8.55 7.71 10.31
C GLY A 171 -8.28 7.49 8.85
N GLU A 172 -8.18 6.21 8.51
CA GLU A 172 -7.94 5.73 7.16
C GLU A 172 -8.75 4.46 6.90
N ILE A 173 -9.36 4.40 5.74
CA ILE A 173 -9.89 3.15 5.15
C ILE A 173 -9.17 2.94 3.82
N ALA A 174 -8.70 1.72 3.58
CA ALA A 174 -8.20 1.30 2.28
C ALA A 174 -8.93 0.02 1.85
N VAL A 175 -9.43 -0.02 0.62
CA VAL A 175 -10.17 -1.15 0.04
C VAL A 175 -9.45 -1.63 -1.21
N LEU A 176 -9.20 -2.95 -1.29
CA LEU A 176 -8.59 -3.60 -2.44
C LEU A 176 -9.67 -4.22 -3.34
N VAL A 177 -9.95 -3.59 -4.48
CA VAL A 177 -10.98 -4.00 -5.43
C VAL A 177 -10.34 -4.81 -6.57
N LYS A 178 -10.84 -6.05 -6.77
CA LYS A 178 -10.40 -6.95 -7.86
C LYS A 178 -8.89 -7.19 -7.94
N ASN A 179 -8.17 -7.13 -6.81
CA ASN A 179 -6.71 -7.22 -6.78
C ASN A 179 -6.01 -6.26 -7.77
N ARG A 180 -6.65 -5.15 -8.11
CA ARG A 180 -6.17 -4.18 -9.11
C ARG A 180 -6.26 -2.74 -8.64
N TYR A 181 -7.37 -2.39 -8.02
CA TYR A 181 -7.61 -1.01 -7.60
C TYR A 181 -7.49 -0.88 -6.09
N ILE A 182 -6.92 0.22 -5.63
CA ILE A 182 -6.93 0.59 -4.22
C ILE A 182 -7.72 1.90 -4.10
N VAL A 183 -8.76 1.86 -3.28
CA VAL A 183 -9.50 3.05 -2.86
C VAL A 183 -9.09 3.36 -1.44
N THR A 184 -8.50 4.52 -1.22
CA THR A 184 -8.05 4.97 0.10
C THR A 184 -8.75 6.26 0.47
N ILE A 185 -9.30 6.31 1.68
CA ILE A 185 -9.92 7.51 2.24
C ILE A 185 -9.23 7.81 3.57
N LYS A 186 -8.66 9.00 3.66
CA LYS A 186 -8.03 9.54 4.87
C LYS A 186 -8.82 10.72 5.35
N GLY A 187 -9.13 10.73 6.64
CA GLY A 187 -9.85 11.82 7.28
C GLY A 187 -9.10 12.40 8.47
N ASN A 188 -9.15 13.70 8.64
CA ASN A 188 -8.66 14.38 9.82
C ASN A 188 -9.74 15.35 10.34
N GLY A 189 -9.91 15.42 11.66
CA GLY A 189 -10.97 16.16 12.32
C GLY A 189 -12.35 15.54 12.16
N VAL A 190 -12.46 14.31 11.62
CA VAL A 190 -13.72 13.63 11.30
C VAL A 190 -13.83 12.27 11.99
N ASP A 191 -15.06 11.82 12.21
CA ASP A 191 -15.30 10.48 12.76
C ASP A 191 -15.18 9.39 11.68
N MET A 192 -14.90 8.15 12.12
CA MET A 192 -14.81 7.00 11.21
C MET A 192 -16.12 6.77 10.44
N THR A 193 -17.27 7.10 11.02
CA THR A 193 -18.57 7.01 10.34
C THR A 193 -18.61 7.89 9.09
N LYS A 194 -18.08 9.13 9.18
CA LYS A 194 -17.99 10.03 8.02
C LYS A 194 -17.05 9.48 6.95
N ILE A 195 -15.91 8.91 7.35
CA ILE A 195 -14.96 8.26 6.40
C ILE A 195 -15.64 7.10 5.68
N LYS A 196 -16.45 6.29 6.39
CA LYS A 196 -17.23 5.18 5.80
C LYS A 196 -18.31 5.69 4.85
N ALA A 197 -19.03 6.74 5.21
CA ALA A 197 -20.04 7.32 4.34
C ALA A 197 -19.45 7.79 3.00
N VAL A 198 -18.24 8.37 3.03
CA VAL A 198 -17.54 8.75 1.78
C VAL A 198 -17.15 7.54 0.94
N LEU A 199 -16.83 6.41 1.57
CA LEU A 199 -16.56 5.17 0.82
C LEU A 199 -17.84 4.65 0.13
N ASP A 200 -18.99 4.75 0.80
CA ASP A 200 -20.28 4.34 0.24
C ASP A 200 -20.69 5.20 -0.96
N ASP A 201 -20.20 6.44 -1.07
CA ASP A 201 -20.40 7.32 -2.23
C ASP A 201 -19.49 6.97 -3.42
N VAL A 202 -18.48 6.12 -3.23
CA VAL A 202 -17.62 5.63 -4.32
C VAL A 202 -18.23 4.39 -4.95
N ASP A 203 -18.55 4.46 -6.24
CA ASP A 203 -19.09 3.33 -7.01
C ASP A 203 -18.01 2.26 -7.25
N LEU A 204 -17.82 1.37 -6.25
CA LEU A 204 -16.84 0.28 -6.32
C LEU A 204 -17.20 -0.75 -7.40
N ASP A 205 -18.48 -0.94 -7.71
CA ASP A 205 -18.92 -1.87 -8.75
C ASP A 205 -18.53 -1.32 -10.12
N LYS A 206 -18.82 -0.05 -10.38
CA LYS A 206 -18.38 0.62 -11.61
C LYS A 206 -16.84 0.59 -11.74
N LEU A 207 -16.10 0.83 -10.64
CA LEU A 207 -14.64 0.73 -10.62
C LEU A 207 -14.18 -0.70 -10.99
N SER A 208 -14.84 -1.73 -10.44
CA SER A 208 -14.52 -3.14 -10.69
C SER A 208 -14.73 -3.55 -12.15
N ASP A 209 -15.65 -2.90 -12.87
CA ASP A 209 -15.99 -3.19 -14.27
C ASP A 209 -15.12 -2.45 -15.28
N MET A 210 -14.29 -1.50 -14.83
CA MET A 210 -13.36 -0.78 -15.72
C MET A 210 -12.27 -1.72 -16.25
N LYS A 211 -11.96 -1.56 -17.55
CA LYS A 211 -10.97 -2.37 -18.28
C LYS A 211 -9.94 -1.49 -18.97
#